data_86373b18a48fd1751c3e9a92a1f27af7
#
_entry.id   86373b18a48fd1751c3e9a92a1f27af7
#
_cell.length_a   1.000
_cell.length_b   1.000
_cell.length_c   1.000
_cell.angle_alpha   90.00
_cell.angle_beta   90.00
_cell.angle_gamma   90.00
#
_symmetry.space_group_name_H-M   'P 1'
#
loop_
_entity.id
_entity.type
_entity.pdbx_description
1 polymer ?
#
loop_
_entity_poly.entity_id
_entity_poly.type
_entity_poly.pdbx_seq_one_letter_code
_entity_poly.pdbx_strand_id
1 'polypeptide(L)' 'MFTIEHDFDATVITLVDEGRPHLEEDVTIQAFEDCVTIQQLDARQDVVQKITLSLTQMRDLAAALDLPEGVYQVRPAGEG' A
#
# COMPACT_ATOMS: atom_id res chain seq x y z
N MET A 1 -9.52 7.83 -7.38
CA MET A 1 -8.63 7.70 -8.56
C MET A 1 -7.28 7.17 -8.13
N PHE A 2 -6.67 6.37 -8.95
CA PHE A 2 -5.30 5.93 -8.72
C PHE A 2 -4.56 5.83 -10.04
N THR A 3 -3.25 5.93 -9.97
CA THR A 3 -2.39 5.79 -11.13
C THR A 3 -1.34 4.72 -10.86
N ILE A 4 -0.88 4.08 -11.92
CA ILE A 4 0.16 3.05 -11.84
C ILE A 4 1.25 3.44 -12.84
N GLU A 5 2.48 3.50 -12.37
CA GLU A 5 3.64 3.76 -13.21
C GLU A 5 4.67 2.66 -12.99
N HIS A 6 5.27 2.20 -14.06
CA HIS A 6 6.34 1.20 -13.97
C HIS A 6 7.67 1.90 -14.18
N ASP A 7 8.42 2.03 -13.08
CA ASP A 7 9.77 2.53 -13.12
C ASP A 7 10.76 1.38 -13.25
N PHE A 8 12.02 1.73 -13.41
CA PHE A 8 13.08 0.75 -13.61
C PHE A 8 13.16 -0.26 -12.47
N ASP A 9 13.07 0.21 -11.24
CA ASP A 9 13.26 -0.63 -10.04
C ASP A 9 11.98 -0.94 -9.29
N ALA A 10 10.87 -0.31 -9.65
CA ALA A 10 9.66 -0.42 -8.84
C ALA A 10 8.41 -0.10 -9.65
N THR A 11 7.29 -0.60 -9.18
CA THR A 11 5.99 -0.13 -9.63
C THR A 11 5.52 0.93 -8.65
N VAL A 12 5.16 2.09 -9.16
CA VAL A 12 4.70 3.21 -8.34
C VAL A 12 3.21 3.38 -8.51
N ILE A 13 2.47 3.31 -7.42
CA ILE A 13 1.03 3.48 -7.40
C ILE A 13 0.72 4.72 -6.58
N THR A 14 -0.04 5.65 -7.15
CA THR A 14 -0.49 6.83 -6.43
C THR A 14 -1.98 6.74 -6.22
N LEU A 15 -2.39 6.82 -4.96
CA LEU A 15 -3.80 6.81 -4.57
C LEU A 15 -4.19 8.24 -4.25
N VAL A 16 -5.12 8.79 -5.04
CA VAL A 16 -5.59 10.17 -4.87
C VAL A 16 -6.91 10.13 -4.11
N ASP A 17 -7.00 10.89 -3.02
CA ASP A 17 -8.23 11.00 -2.27
C ASP A 17 -9.15 11.99 -2.97
N GLU A 18 -10.27 11.51 -3.44
CA GLU A 18 -11.28 12.32 -4.11
C GLU A 18 -12.43 12.71 -3.19
N GLY A 19 -12.32 12.38 -1.89
CA GLY A 19 -13.28 12.77 -0.90
C GLY A 19 -13.28 14.27 -0.66
N ARG A 20 -14.22 14.77 0.10
CA ARG A 20 -14.34 16.18 0.41
C ARG A 20 -15.04 16.38 1.75
N PRO A 21 -14.89 17.53 2.39
CA PRO A 21 -14.00 18.66 2.08
C PRO A 21 -12.60 18.47 2.64
N HIS A 22 -12.36 17.46 3.43
CA HIS A 22 -11.11 17.23 4.13
C HIS A 22 -10.32 16.11 3.44
N LEU A 23 -9.82 16.43 2.26
CA LEU A 23 -9.01 15.48 1.52
C LEU A 23 -7.74 15.14 2.28
N GLU A 24 -7.42 13.86 2.31
CA GLU A 24 -6.12 13.44 2.78
C GLU A 24 -5.10 13.62 1.66
N GLU A 25 -3.83 13.72 2.04
CA GLU A 25 -2.77 13.78 1.06
C GLU A 25 -2.70 12.48 0.26
N ASP A 26 -2.19 12.59 -0.96
CA ASP A 26 -2.03 11.41 -1.80
C ASP A 26 -1.13 10.38 -1.13
N VAL A 27 -1.48 9.11 -1.32
CA VAL A 27 -0.66 8.00 -0.84
C VAL A 27 0.12 7.43 -2.01
N THR A 28 1.44 7.34 -1.85
CA THR A 28 2.32 6.76 -2.85
C THR A 28 2.79 5.40 -2.37
N ILE A 29 2.58 4.39 -3.19
CA ILE A 29 3.00 3.01 -2.90
C ILE A 29 4.07 2.64 -3.91
N GLN A 30 5.22 2.19 -3.41
CA GLN A 30 6.31 1.73 -4.26
C GLN A 30 6.50 0.24 -4.03
N ALA A 31 6.21 -0.55 -5.05
CA ALA A 31 6.35 -2.00 -4.99
C ALA A 31 7.69 -2.39 -5.61
N PHE A 32 8.60 -2.84 -4.76
CA PHE A 32 9.91 -3.34 -5.16
C PHE A 32 9.88 -4.87 -5.27
N GLU A 33 11.00 -5.44 -5.66
CA GLU A 33 11.11 -6.88 -5.81
C GLU A 33 10.91 -7.61 -4.47
N ASP A 34 11.36 -7.02 -3.37
CA ASP A 34 11.40 -7.67 -2.07
C ASP A 34 10.54 -7.01 -0.99
N CYS A 35 9.98 -5.86 -1.27
CA CYS A 35 9.17 -5.15 -0.27
C CYS A 35 8.27 -4.11 -0.93
N VAL A 36 7.38 -3.55 -0.13
CA VAL A 36 6.49 -2.47 -0.56
C VAL A 36 6.59 -1.34 0.44
N THR A 37 6.76 -0.11 -0.04
CA THR A 37 6.72 1.07 0.83
C THR A 37 5.46 1.87 0.57
N ILE A 38 4.88 2.42 1.62
CA ILE A 38 3.70 3.27 1.56
C ILE A 38 4.06 4.61 2.20
N GLN A 39 3.85 5.69 1.46
CA GLN A 39 4.24 7.03 1.89
C GLN A 39 3.06 7.99 1.80
N GLN A 40 2.99 8.88 2.76
CA GLN A 40 2.01 9.96 2.76
C GLN A 40 2.62 11.16 3.46
N LEU A 41 2.41 12.36 2.90
CA LEU A 41 2.86 13.58 3.53
C LEU A 41 1.95 13.90 4.72
N ASP A 42 2.57 14.16 5.88
CA ASP A 42 1.85 14.75 6.99
C ASP A 42 1.99 16.27 6.87
N ALA A 43 0.95 16.91 6.36
CA ALA A 43 1.01 18.35 6.09
C ALA A 43 1.13 19.20 7.35
N ARG A 44 0.69 18.66 8.50
CA ARG A 44 0.79 19.40 9.76
C ARG A 44 2.21 19.52 10.25
N GLN A 45 2.99 18.48 10.03
CA GLN A 45 4.38 18.42 10.50
C GLN A 45 5.38 18.62 9.39
N ASP A 46 4.89 18.70 8.15
CA ASP A 46 5.73 18.80 6.95
C ASP A 46 6.75 17.65 6.88
N VAL A 47 6.28 16.46 7.19
CA VAL A 47 7.09 15.25 7.23
C VAL A 47 6.41 14.16 6.41
N VAL A 48 7.19 13.41 5.64
CA VAL A 48 6.69 12.25 4.91
C VAL A 48 6.67 11.06 5.86
N GLN A 49 5.49 10.50 6.09
CA GLN A 49 5.34 9.25 6.84
C GLN A 49 5.58 8.10 5.89
N LYS A 50 6.35 7.12 6.33
CA LYS A 50 6.72 5.97 5.50
C LYS A 50 6.60 4.69 6.29
N ILE A 51 5.96 3.71 5.68
CA ILE A 51 5.81 2.37 6.23
C ILE A 51 6.37 1.39 5.21
N THR A 52 7.17 0.44 5.67
CA THR A 52 7.69 -0.63 4.81
C THR A 52 7.00 -1.93 5.19
N LEU A 53 6.42 -2.58 4.19
CA LEU A 53 5.76 -3.87 4.35
C LEU A 53 6.53 -4.94 3.60
N SER A 54 6.56 -6.16 4.14
CA SER A 54 7.01 -7.30 3.38
C SER A 54 5.98 -7.65 2.32
N LEU A 55 6.36 -8.42 1.32
CA LEU A 55 5.41 -8.88 0.31
C LEU A 55 4.30 -9.71 0.95
N THR A 56 4.65 -10.52 1.96
CA THR A 56 3.65 -11.31 2.68
C THR A 56 2.64 -10.41 3.40
N GLN A 57 3.12 -9.38 4.09
CA GLN A 57 2.22 -8.44 4.76
C GLN A 57 1.31 -7.74 3.76
N MET A 58 1.82 -7.38 2.60
CA MET A 58 1.01 -6.72 1.57
C MET A 58 -0.07 -7.65 1.03
N ARG A 59 0.28 -8.91 0.78
CA ARG A 59 -0.70 -9.91 0.34
C ARG A 59 -1.78 -10.14 1.38
N ASP A 60 -1.37 -10.22 2.65
CA ASP A 60 -2.32 -10.38 3.75
C ASP A 60 -3.27 -9.19 3.84
N LEU A 61 -2.74 -7.98 3.69
CA LEU A 61 -3.58 -6.78 3.69
C LEU A 61 -4.60 -6.81 2.56
N ALA A 62 -4.16 -7.13 1.35
CA ALA A 62 -5.06 -7.19 0.21
C ALA A 62 -6.17 -8.22 0.41
N ALA A 63 -5.83 -9.38 0.98
CA ALA A 63 -6.82 -10.42 1.27
C ALA A 63 -7.76 -9.99 2.39
N ALA A 64 -7.23 -9.33 3.41
CA ALA A 64 -8.00 -8.94 4.59
C ALA A 64 -9.12 -7.96 4.28
N LEU A 65 -8.96 -7.14 3.25
CA LEU A 65 -9.94 -6.11 2.93
C LEU A 65 -11.31 -6.69 2.55
N ASP A 66 -11.35 -7.95 2.12
CA ASP A 66 -12.59 -8.60 1.69
C ASP A 66 -13.05 -9.73 2.62
N LEU A 67 -12.39 -9.90 3.77
CA LEU A 67 -12.68 -11.00 4.67
C LEU A 67 -13.39 -10.53 5.94
N PRO A 68 -14.25 -11.38 6.52
CA PRO A 68 -14.86 -11.05 7.81
C PRO A 68 -13.87 -11.17 8.95
N GLU A 69 -14.29 -10.73 10.12
CA GLU A 69 -13.45 -10.83 11.31
C GLU A 69 -12.97 -12.28 11.53
N GLY A 70 -11.70 -12.41 11.87
CA GLY A 70 -11.11 -13.72 12.10
C GLY A 70 -9.59 -13.64 12.11
N VAL A 71 -8.98 -14.81 12.19
CA VAL A 71 -7.53 -14.97 12.10
C VAL A 71 -7.23 -15.82 10.86
N TYR A 72 -6.38 -15.31 9.98
CA TYR A 72 -6.14 -15.93 8.69
C TYR A 72 -4.66 -16.08 8.41
N GLN A 73 -4.36 -17.04 7.57
CA GLN A 73 -3.03 -17.19 7.01
C GLN A 73 -3.18 -17.45 5.52
N VAL A 74 -2.55 -16.57 4.72
CA VAL A 74 -2.51 -16.72 3.27
C VAL A 74 -1.23 -17.46 2.92
N ARG A 75 -1.34 -18.57 2.19
CA ARG A 75 -0.20 -19.37 1.80
C ARG A 75 0.15 -19.16 0.34
N PRO A 76 1.43 -19.08 0.02
CA PRO A 76 1.84 -19.04 -1.38
C PRO A 76 1.38 -20.27 -2.15
N ALA A 77 1.17 -20.10 -3.44
CA ALA A 77 0.83 -21.21 -4.31
C ALA A 77 1.95 -22.24 -4.28
N GLY A 78 1.58 -23.52 -4.23
CA GLY A 78 2.53 -24.61 -4.19
C GLY A 78 2.86 -25.13 -2.80
N GLU A 79 2.42 -24.48 -1.76
CA GLU A 79 2.55 -24.99 -0.40
C GLU A 79 1.30 -25.77 -0.03
N GLY A 80 1.52 -26.98 0.39
CA GLY A 80 0.44 -27.91 0.72
C GLY A 80 -0.22 -27.66 2.05
#